data_268521e2bcf40402cba994eeaf053791
#
_entry.id   268521e2bcf40402cba994eeaf053791
#
_cell.length_a   1.000
_cell.length_b   1.000
_cell.length_c   1.000
_cell.angle_alpha   90.00
_cell.angle_beta   90.00
_cell.angle_gamma   90.00
#
_symmetry.space_group_name_H-M   'P 1'
#
loop_
_entity.id
_entity.type
_entity.pdbx_description
1 polymer ?
#
loop_
_entity_poly.entity_id
_entity_poly.type
_entity_poly.pdbx_seq_one_letter_code
_entity_poly.pdbx_strand_id
1 'polypeptide(L)'
;MKHKNITLQHDAVELCSYASKIGWEVTIIAHPTENKSIIDFKGASAFTNAEPETLAIAVDEQVAIVVMTHSYAKDLQFLTRLKNLKPAYLGLLGPMRRREKLFNELLERNFDITESFLESIHGPAGLDIGAETPQEISISILSLIHI
;
A
#
# COMPACT_ATOMS: atom_id res chain seq x y z
N MET A 1 18.58 -8.24 -5.83
CA MET A 1 17.16 -8.50 -6.12
C MET A 1 16.38 -7.22 -5.88
N LYS A 2 15.57 -6.83 -6.82
CA LYS A 2 14.81 -5.58 -6.73
C LYS A 2 13.37 -5.85 -6.34
N HIS A 3 12.95 -5.33 -5.21
CA HIS A 3 11.57 -5.43 -4.75
C HIS A 3 10.86 -4.13 -5.07
N LYS A 4 9.63 -4.22 -5.53
CA LYS A 4 8.82 -3.05 -5.84
C LYS A 4 7.86 -2.78 -4.69
N ASN A 5 7.85 -1.57 -4.21
CA ASN A 5 6.91 -1.11 -3.22
C ASN A 5 6.03 -0.03 -3.85
N ILE A 6 4.73 -0.20 -3.74
CA ILE A 6 3.74 0.72 -4.30
C ILE A 6 3.02 1.39 -3.15
N THR A 7 3.17 2.69 -3.01
CA THR A 7 2.60 3.44 -1.89
C THR A 7 1.85 4.68 -2.33
N LEU A 8 0.95 5.13 -1.48
CA LEU A 8 0.01 6.20 -1.78
C LEU A 8 -0.12 7.17 -0.59
N GLN A 9 0.77 8.14 -0.41
CA GLN A 9 0.67 9.38 0.40
C GLN A 9 1.77 9.73 1.42
N HIS A 10 1.51 10.73 2.33
CA HIS A 10 2.51 11.44 3.16
C HIS A 10 3.46 10.56 3.93
N ASP A 11 2.96 9.53 4.58
CA ASP A 11 3.81 8.56 5.25
C ASP A 11 4.61 7.74 4.25
N ALA A 12 4.20 7.76 2.98
CA ALA A 12 4.90 7.14 1.88
C ALA A 12 6.24 7.81 1.59
N VAL A 13 6.43 9.08 1.93
CA VAL A 13 7.71 9.78 1.74
C VAL A 13 8.81 9.06 2.51
N GLU A 14 8.58 8.79 3.78
CA GLU A 14 9.57 8.10 4.62
C GLU A 14 9.72 6.63 4.23
N LEU A 15 8.62 5.94 3.97
CA LEU A 15 8.65 4.55 3.53
C LEU A 15 9.43 4.41 2.21
N CYS A 16 9.19 5.30 1.26
CA CYS A 16 9.92 5.36 0.00
C CYS A 16 11.42 5.55 0.23
N SER A 17 11.79 6.50 1.06
CA SER A 17 13.19 6.79 1.37
C SER A 17 13.90 5.57 1.97
N TYR A 18 13.31 4.93 2.96
CA TYR A 18 13.92 3.76 3.60
C TYR A 18 13.97 2.55 2.67
N ALA A 19 12.90 2.29 1.93
CA ALA A 19 12.87 1.18 0.98
C ALA A 19 13.94 1.33 -0.10
N SER A 20 14.11 2.54 -0.65
CA SER A 20 15.12 2.78 -1.66
C SER A 20 16.55 2.62 -1.10
N LYS A 21 16.77 3.02 0.15
CA LYS A 21 18.08 2.86 0.82
C LYS A 21 18.48 1.40 1.01
N ILE A 22 17.52 0.51 1.17
CA ILE A 22 17.82 -0.93 1.26
C ILE A 22 17.83 -1.63 -0.09
N GLY A 23 17.77 -0.88 -1.18
CA GLY A 23 17.95 -1.39 -2.53
C GLY A 23 16.69 -1.77 -3.28
N TRP A 24 15.51 -1.43 -2.76
CA TRP A 24 14.25 -1.74 -3.43
C TRP A 24 13.90 -0.69 -4.49
N GLU A 25 13.27 -1.13 -5.56
CA GLU A 25 12.63 -0.22 -6.51
C GLU A 25 11.27 0.20 -5.96
N VAL A 26 11.08 1.50 -5.81
CA VAL A 26 9.84 2.05 -5.27
C VAL A 26 9.06 2.76 -6.36
N THR A 27 7.83 2.34 -6.57
CA THR A 27 6.86 3.02 -7.44
C THR A 27 5.81 3.68 -6.56
N ILE A 28 5.61 4.96 -6.77
CA ILE A 28 4.54 5.71 -6.10
C ILE A 28 3.37 5.84 -7.05
N ILE A 29 2.18 5.52 -6.54
CA ILE A 29 0.93 5.74 -7.24
C ILE A 29 0.11 6.70 -6.41
N ALA A 30 -0.21 7.85 -6.98
CA ALA A 30 -1.00 8.87 -6.32
C ALA A 30 -2.28 9.13 -7.11
N HIS A 31 -3.37 9.39 -6.41
CA HIS A 31 -4.60 9.81 -7.06
C HIS A 31 -4.38 11.19 -7.71
N PRO A 32 -4.93 11.45 -8.91
CA PRO A 32 -4.70 12.73 -9.61
C PRO A 32 -5.08 13.97 -8.80
N THR A 33 -6.04 13.85 -7.89
CA THR A 33 -6.49 14.95 -7.03
C THR A 33 -5.47 15.36 -5.97
N GLU A 34 -4.43 14.57 -5.73
CA GLU A 34 -3.45 14.86 -4.68
C GLU A 34 -2.37 15.85 -5.10
N ASN A 35 -2.27 16.15 -6.38
CA ASN A 35 -1.34 17.13 -6.92
C ASN A 35 0.11 16.91 -6.47
N LYS A 36 0.56 15.66 -6.55
CA LYS A 36 1.92 15.24 -6.22
C LYS A 36 2.73 14.91 -7.46
N SER A 37 4.04 14.88 -7.32
CA SER A 37 4.96 14.48 -8.38
C SER A 37 6.14 13.68 -7.81
N ILE A 38 7.00 13.15 -8.68
CA ILE A 38 8.14 12.34 -8.27
C ILE A 38 9.11 13.08 -7.34
N ILE A 39 9.20 14.40 -7.45
CA ILE A 39 10.10 15.18 -6.59
C ILE A 39 9.66 15.20 -5.12
N ASP A 40 8.40 14.91 -4.85
CA ASP A 40 7.90 14.81 -3.49
C ASP A 40 8.33 13.51 -2.79
N PHE A 41 8.83 12.53 -3.55
CA PHE A 41 9.18 11.21 -3.06
C PHE A 41 10.64 10.88 -3.38
N LYS A 42 11.54 11.34 -2.56
CA LYS A 42 12.96 11.09 -2.73
C LYS A 42 13.27 9.60 -2.67
N GLY A 43 13.93 9.10 -3.70
CA GLY A 43 14.28 7.70 -3.82
C GLY A 43 13.32 6.87 -4.68
N ALA A 44 12.20 7.42 -5.08
CA ALA A 44 11.27 6.72 -5.96
C ALA A 44 11.88 6.46 -7.34
N SER A 45 11.71 5.24 -7.83
CA SER A 45 12.15 4.85 -9.18
C SER A 45 11.13 5.27 -10.22
N ALA A 46 9.86 5.34 -9.86
CA ALA A 46 8.78 5.75 -10.76
C ALA A 46 7.64 6.39 -9.98
N PHE A 47 6.90 7.24 -10.67
CA PHE A 47 5.71 7.90 -10.13
C PHE A 47 4.61 7.90 -11.19
N THR A 48 3.39 7.59 -10.78
CA THR A 48 2.22 7.59 -11.65
C THR A 48 1.03 8.20 -10.94
N ASN A 49 0.32 9.09 -11.62
CA ASN A 49 -1.01 9.51 -11.21
C ASN A 49 -2.01 8.53 -11.82
N ALA A 50 -2.82 7.89 -11.01
CA ALA A 50 -3.82 6.96 -11.50
C ALA A 50 -5.04 6.94 -10.61
N GLU A 51 -6.20 6.88 -11.24
CA GLU A 51 -7.43 6.52 -10.56
C GLU A 51 -7.51 5.00 -10.41
N PRO A 52 -8.18 4.49 -9.36
CA PRO A 52 -8.29 3.05 -9.16
C PRO A 52 -8.78 2.28 -10.38
N GLU A 53 -9.74 2.85 -11.10
CA GLU A 53 -10.37 2.20 -12.27
C GLU A 53 -9.39 2.01 -13.43
N THR A 54 -8.40 2.89 -13.56
CA THR A 54 -7.42 2.85 -14.66
C THR A 54 -6.08 2.27 -14.23
N LEU A 55 -5.98 1.85 -12.98
CA LEU A 55 -4.73 1.33 -12.45
C LEU A 55 -4.36 0.00 -13.11
N ALA A 56 -3.17 -0.04 -13.72
CA ALA A 56 -2.58 -1.23 -14.29
C ALA A 56 -1.22 -1.46 -13.64
N ILE A 57 -1.10 -2.55 -12.88
CA ILE A 57 0.15 -2.93 -12.21
C ILE A 57 0.49 -4.38 -12.54
N ALA A 58 1.77 -4.60 -12.84
CA ALA A 58 2.30 -5.95 -12.92
C ALA A 58 2.71 -6.40 -11.52
N VAL A 59 2.07 -7.45 -11.03
CA VAL A 59 2.29 -7.96 -9.68
C VAL A 59 2.82 -9.39 -9.76
N ASP A 60 3.90 -9.64 -9.05
CA ASP A 60 4.49 -10.97 -8.89
C ASP A 60 4.86 -11.23 -7.43
N GLU A 61 5.57 -12.32 -7.18
CA GLU A 61 5.98 -12.74 -5.84
C GLU A 61 7.02 -11.82 -5.18
N GLN A 62 7.51 -10.81 -5.89
CA GLN A 62 8.49 -9.87 -5.39
C GLN A 62 7.93 -8.45 -5.23
N VAL A 63 6.63 -8.30 -5.39
CA VAL A 63 5.96 -7.00 -5.24
C VAL A 63 5.31 -6.90 -3.87
N ALA A 64 5.63 -5.84 -3.15
CA ALA A 64 4.93 -5.46 -1.93
C ALA A 64 4.10 -4.20 -2.22
N ILE A 65 2.86 -4.20 -1.80
CA ILE A 65 1.93 -3.08 -1.97
C ILE A 65 1.49 -2.57 -0.62
N VAL A 66 1.54 -1.26 -0.42
CA VAL A 66 1.02 -0.63 0.78
C VAL A 66 -0.02 0.42 0.36
N VAL A 67 -1.24 0.26 0.84
CA VAL A 67 -2.34 1.19 0.61
C VAL A 67 -2.39 2.15 1.80
N MET A 68 -2.15 3.43 1.54
CA MET A 68 -2.02 4.43 2.59
C MET A 68 -2.47 5.83 2.12
N THR A 69 -3.67 5.91 1.52
CA THR A 69 -4.15 7.17 0.92
C THR A 69 -4.70 8.17 1.93
N HIS A 70 -4.86 7.81 3.18
CA HIS A 70 -5.55 8.59 4.22
C HIS A 70 -7.01 8.94 3.88
N SER A 71 -7.52 8.49 2.74
CA SER A 71 -8.91 8.60 2.35
C SER A 71 -9.56 7.23 2.40
N TYR A 72 -10.56 7.07 3.24
CA TYR A 72 -11.30 5.81 3.35
C TYR A 72 -11.86 5.37 1.99
N ALA A 73 -12.50 6.30 1.27
CA ALA A 73 -13.10 6.01 -0.03
C ALA A 73 -12.06 5.58 -1.07
N LYS A 74 -10.91 6.25 -1.10
CA LYS A 74 -9.82 5.90 -2.04
C LYS A 74 -9.19 4.55 -1.68
N ASP A 75 -8.95 4.30 -0.40
CA ASP A 75 -8.42 3.01 0.04
C ASP A 75 -9.36 1.87 -0.36
N LEU A 76 -10.66 2.06 -0.17
CA LEU A 76 -11.67 1.08 -0.56
C LEU A 76 -11.64 0.80 -2.07
N GLN A 77 -11.54 1.85 -2.89
CA GLN A 77 -11.48 1.74 -4.34
C GLN A 77 -10.21 1.03 -4.80
N PHE A 78 -9.06 1.37 -4.23
CA PHE A 78 -7.79 0.72 -4.57
C PHE A 78 -7.79 -0.75 -4.14
N LEU A 79 -8.27 -1.08 -2.96
CA LEU A 79 -8.38 -2.46 -2.52
C LEU A 79 -9.28 -3.29 -3.43
N THR A 80 -10.39 -2.71 -3.86
CA THR A 80 -11.29 -3.37 -4.83
C THR A 80 -10.56 -3.67 -6.13
N ARG A 81 -9.72 -2.77 -6.61
CA ARG A 81 -8.93 -2.97 -7.84
C ARG A 81 -7.88 -4.05 -7.68
N LEU A 82 -7.37 -4.24 -6.47
CA LEU A 82 -6.30 -5.21 -6.17
C LEU A 82 -6.81 -6.62 -5.89
N LYS A 83 -8.10 -6.84 -5.82
CA LYS A 83 -8.72 -8.11 -5.35
C LYS A 83 -8.27 -9.37 -6.07
N ASN A 84 -7.85 -9.27 -7.32
CA ASN A 84 -7.42 -10.41 -8.12
C ASN A 84 -5.89 -10.53 -8.22
N LEU A 85 -5.16 -9.67 -7.54
CA LEU A 85 -3.70 -9.66 -7.56
C LEU A 85 -3.15 -10.37 -6.33
N LYS A 86 -1.99 -11.00 -6.48
CA LYS A 86 -1.33 -11.75 -5.41
C LYS A 86 0.08 -11.23 -5.18
N PRO A 87 0.24 -10.05 -4.56
CA PRO A 87 1.57 -9.57 -4.20
C PRO A 87 2.16 -10.41 -3.07
N ALA A 88 3.47 -10.30 -2.88
CA ALA A 88 4.14 -10.91 -1.74
C ALA A 88 3.67 -10.33 -0.41
N TYR A 89 3.29 -9.05 -0.42
CA TYR A 89 2.77 -8.35 0.76
C TYR A 89 1.74 -7.33 0.31
N LEU A 90 0.63 -7.27 1.02
CA LEU A 90 -0.40 -6.24 0.86
C LEU A 90 -0.73 -5.67 2.22
N GLY A 91 -0.36 -4.42 2.45
CA GLY A 91 -0.56 -3.73 3.72
C GLY A 91 -1.57 -2.59 3.59
N LEU A 92 -2.35 -2.39 4.63
CA LEU A 92 -3.28 -1.28 4.77
C LEU A 92 -2.90 -0.45 5.99
N LEU A 93 -2.61 0.82 5.78
CA LEU A 93 -2.32 1.74 6.88
C LEU A 93 -3.61 2.15 7.58
N GLY A 94 -3.54 2.24 8.90
CA GLY A 94 -4.65 2.67 9.73
C GLY A 94 -4.98 1.68 10.85
N PRO A 95 -5.82 2.10 11.80
CA PRO A 95 -6.15 1.27 12.95
C PRO A 95 -7.02 0.07 12.56
N MET A 96 -7.04 -0.94 13.42
CA MET A 96 -7.82 -2.16 13.24
C MET A 96 -9.30 -1.88 12.95
N ARG A 97 -9.87 -0.91 13.60
CA ARG A 97 -11.27 -0.51 13.42
C ARG A 97 -11.57 -0.08 11.98
N ARG A 98 -10.64 0.65 11.37
CA ARG A 98 -10.74 1.09 9.97
C ARG A 98 -10.66 -0.10 9.02
N ARG A 99 -9.77 -1.03 9.30
CA ARG A 99 -9.64 -2.28 8.55
C ARG A 99 -10.94 -3.09 8.54
N GLU A 100 -11.54 -3.27 9.70
CA GLU A 100 -12.80 -4.02 9.83
C GLU A 100 -13.94 -3.37 9.04
N LYS A 101 -14.04 -2.06 9.11
CA LYS A 101 -15.05 -1.30 8.34
C LYS A 101 -14.84 -1.46 6.83
N LEU A 102 -13.60 -1.36 6.37
CA LEU A 102 -13.26 -1.57 4.96
C LEU A 102 -13.60 -2.98 4.50
N PHE A 103 -13.31 -3.98 5.31
CA PHE A 103 -13.59 -5.38 4.98
C PHE A 103 -15.09 -5.63 4.84
N ASN A 104 -15.88 -5.10 5.75
CA ASN A 104 -17.34 -5.22 5.69
C ASN A 104 -17.90 -4.58 4.42
N GLU A 105 -17.44 -3.41 4.05
CA GLU A 105 -17.87 -2.76 2.82
C GLU A 105 -17.41 -3.50 1.56
N LEU A 106 -16.21 -4.05 1.56
CA LEU A 106 -15.72 -4.86 0.44
C LEU A 106 -16.63 -6.07 0.21
N LEU A 107 -17.01 -6.75 1.27
CA LEU A 107 -17.90 -7.92 1.20
C LEU A 107 -19.31 -7.53 0.73
N GLU A 108 -19.83 -6.40 1.18
CA GLU A 108 -21.17 -5.93 0.78
C GLU A 108 -21.25 -5.51 -0.68
N ARG A 109 -20.19 -4.88 -1.20
CA ARG A 109 -20.21 -4.30 -2.55
C ARG A 109 -19.70 -5.23 -3.65
N ASN A 110 -18.95 -6.27 -3.30
CA ASN A 110 -18.28 -7.14 -4.26
C ASN A 110 -18.55 -8.60 -3.92
N PHE A 111 -19.40 -9.25 -4.70
CA PHE A 111 -19.71 -10.67 -4.51
C PHE A 111 -18.52 -11.59 -4.80
N ASP A 112 -17.51 -11.09 -5.51
CA ASP A 112 -16.33 -11.86 -5.90
C ASP A 112 -15.11 -11.65 -4.97
N ILE A 113 -15.28 -10.90 -3.89
CA ILE A 113 -14.24 -10.78 -2.84
C ILE A 113 -14.16 -12.10 -2.09
N THR A 114 -12.98 -12.70 -2.09
CA THR A 114 -12.74 -13.97 -1.38
C THR A 114 -12.23 -13.71 0.04
N GLU A 115 -12.52 -14.64 0.93
CA GLU A 115 -11.96 -14.63 2.28
C GLU A 115 -10.43 -14.68 2.24
N SER A 116 -9.88 -15.45 1.30
CA SER A 116 -8.43 -15.55 1.07
C SER A 116 -7.80 -14.19 0.77
N PHE A 117 -8.46 -13.37 -0.05
CA PHE A 117 -7.97 -12.01 -0.33
C PHE A 117 -7.99 -11.15 0.95
N LEU A 118 -9.07 -11.18 1.70
CA LEU A 118 -9.18 -10.40 2.95
C LEU A 118 -8.13 -10.82 3.97
N GLU A 119 -7.87 -12.10 4.10
CA GLU A 119 -6.84 -12.63 5.00
C GLU A 119 -5.43 -12.22 4.57
N SER A 120 -5.21 -11.98 3.29
CA SER A 120 -3.92 -11.55 2.76
C SER A 120 -3.58 -10.09 3.09
N ILE A 121 -4.56 -9.30 3.50
CA ILE A 121 -4.35 -7.89 3.80
C ILE A 121 -3.86 -7.73 5.24
N HIS A 122 -2.65 -7.19 5.39
CA HIS A 122 -2.06 -6.85 6.68
C HIS A 122 -2.55 -5.47 7.13
N GLY A 123 -3.42 -5.43 8.08
CA GLY A 123 -3.94 -4.18 8.62
C GLY A 123 -4.12 -4.27 10.16
N PRO A 124 -3.51 -3.40 10.92
CA PRO A 124 -2.59 -2.32 10.51
C PRO A 124 -1.31 -2.84 9.86
N ALA A 125 -0.80 -2.09 8.88
CA ALA A 125 0.44 -2.46 8.19
C ALA A 125 1.62 -2.40 9.16
N GLY A 126 2.53 -3.39 9.05
CA GLY A 126 3.74 -3.46 9.82
C GLY A 126 3.63 -4.27 11.11
N LEU A 127 4.77 -4.44 11.77
CA LEU A 127 4.84 -5.12 13.06
C LEU A 127 4.21 -4.26 14.16
N ASP A 128 3.56 -4.91 15.11
CA ASP A 128 2.98 -4.24 16.27
C ASP A 128 4.08 -3.95 17.31
N ILE A 129 4.76 -2.83 17.10
CA ILE A 129 5.86 -2.38 17.98
C ILE A 129 5.58 -1.02 18.63
N GLY A 130 4.32 -0.56 18.60
CA GLY A 130 3.95 0.76 19.12
C GLY A 130 4.45 1.92 18.28
N ALA A 131 4.63 1.74 16.98
CA ALA A 131 5.12 2.78 16.07
C ALA A 131 4.13 3.94 15.99
N GLU A 132 4.62 5.16 16.15
CA GLU A 132 3.82 6.39 16.10
C GLU A 132 4.30 7.35 15.02
N THR A 133 5.61 7.50 14.84
CA THR A 133 6.17 8.39 13.83
C THR A 133 6.18 7.75 12.44
N PRO A 134 6.19 8.55 11.36
CA PRO A 134 6.33 8.00 10.00
C PRO A 134 7.56 7.11 9.84
N GLN A 135 8.68 7.46 10.48
CA GLN A 135 9.90 6.68 10.44
C GLN A 135 9.73 5.33 11.13
N GLU A 136 9.13 5.31 12.32
CA GLU A 136 8.86 4.08 13.06
C GLU A 136 7.89 3.18 12.31
N ILE A 137 6.84 3.76 11.73
CA ILE A 137 5.86 3.04 10.91
C ILE A 137 6.55 2.41 9.69
N SER A 138 7.42 3.17 9.02
CA SER A 138 8.17 2.68 7.86
C SER A 138 9.06 1.49 8.23
N ILE A 139 9.77 1.56 9.33
CA ILE A 139 10.62 0.47 9.81
C ILE A 139 9.77 -0.75 10.15
N SER A 140 8.64 -0.57 10.81
CA SER A 140 7.74 -1.67 11.18
C SER A 140 7.21 -2.41 9.94
N ILE A 141 6.86 -1.68 8.88
CA ILE A 141 6.40 -2.26 7.62
C ILE A 141 7.52 -3.04 6.94
N LEU A 142 8.67 -2.42 6.76
CA LEU A 142 9.80 -3.04 6.07
C LEU A 142 10.34 -4.26 6.82
N SER A 143 10.27 -4.26 8.15
CA SER A 143 10.68 -5.39 8.97
C SER A 143 9.78 -6.61 8.80
N LEU A 144 8.53 -6.42 8.44
CA LEU A 144 7.56 -7.49 8.27
C LEU A 144 7.61 -8.14 6.89
N ILE A 145 8.08 -7.41 5.88
CA ILE A 145 8.08 -7.90 4.51
C ILE A 145 9.24 -8.87 4.29
N HIS A 146 8.89 -10.12 4.03
CA HIS A 146 9.83 -11.19 3.70
C HIS A 146 9.61 -11.63 2.26
N ILE A 147 10.50 -11.17 1.40
CA ILE A 147 10.42 -11.48 -0.03
C ILE A 147 11.69 -12.18 -0.49
#